data_2f9a566b8cef1d89b733d1890c08303d
#
_entry.id   2f9a566b8cef1d89b733d1890c08303d
#
_cell.length_a   1.000
_cell.length_b   1.000
_cell.length_c   1.000
_cell.angle_alpha   90.00
_cell.angle_beta   90.00
_cell.angle_gamma   90.00
#
_symmetry.space_group_name_H-M   'P 1'
#
loop_
_entity.id
_entity.type
_entity.pdbx_description
1 polymer ?
#
loop_
_entity_poly.entity_id
_entity_poly.type
_entity_poly.pdbx_seq_one_letter_code
_entity_poly.pdbx_strand_id
1 'polypeptide(L)'
;MNQKAYYGEFGGQYVAESLMNTLEELDKAFEEAIHDPEFMEQYHYYLKQYVGRETPLYFAERLSEKYGTKIYLKREDLNHTGAHKINNV
;
A
#
# COMPACT_ATOMS: atom_id res chain seq x y z
N MET A 1 19.92 15.48 5.40
CA MET A 1 19.45 15.77 4.07
C MET A 1 18.16 15.04 3.74
N ASN A 2 17.29 15.72 3.09
CA ASN A 2 16.02 15.13 2.73
C ASN A 2 16.19 14.14 1.58
N GLN A 3 15.80 12.91 1.82
CA GLN A 3 15.83 11.82 0.85
C GLN A 3 14.46 11.65 0.21
N LYS A 4 13.87 12.75 -0.26
CA LYS A 4 12.52 12.72 -0.83
C LYS A 4 12.38 11.66 -1.89
N ALA A 5 11.30 10.87 -1.75
CA ALA A 5 10.93 9.81 -2.67
C ALA A 5 11.99 8.71 -2.81
N TYR A 6 12.94 8.63 -1.89
CA TYR A 6 13.91 7.54 -1.88
C TYR A 6 13.69 6.62 -0.70
N TYR A 7 13.87 5.33 -0.94
CA TYR A 7 13.75 4.27 0.04
C TYR A 7 15.00 3.41 -0.09
N GLY A 8 16.07 3.80 0.64
CA GLY A 8 17.39 3.22 0.45
C GLY A 8 17.94 3.64 -0.92
N GLU A 9 18.32 2.67 -1.73
CA GLU A 9 18.84 2.91 -3.07
C GLU A 9 17.74 3.00 -4.14
N PHE A 10 16.49 2.78 -3.74
CA PHE A 10 15.36 2.72 -4.65
C PHE A 10 14.53 3.99 -4.58
N GLY A 11 13.82 4.26 -5.68
CA GLY A 11 12.88 5.35 -5.74
C GLY A 11 13.37 6.53 -6.56
N GLY A 12 12.92 7.71 -6.16
CA GLY A 12 13.17 8.93 -6.86
C GLY A 12 11.88 9.61 -7.29
N GLN A 13 12.02 10.79 -7.87
CA GLN A 13 10.87 11.59 -8.26
C GLN A 13 11.10 12.13 -9.67
N TYR A 14 10.63 11.38 -10.65
CA TYR A 14 10.87 11.65 -12.08
C TYR A 14 9.57 12.08 -12.73
N VAL A 15 9.16 13.31 -12.47
CA VAL A 15 7.90 13.86 -12.96
C VAL A 15 8.12 15.19 -13.65
N ALA A 16 7.11 15.65 -14.40
CA ALA A 16 7.15 16.94 -15.04
C ALA A 16 7.33 18.05 -14.00
N GLU A 17 8.12 19.06 -14.35
CA GLU A 17 8.42 20.17 -13.45
C GLU A 17 7.15 20.88 -12.94
N SER A 18 6.11 20.93 -13.78
CA SER A 18 4.82 21.53 -13.40
C SER A 18 4.14 20.84 -12.23
N LEU A 19 4.51 19.60 -11.93
CA LEU A 19 3.93 18.83 -10.83
C LEU A 19 4.76 18.89 -9.55
N MET A 20 5.97 19.43 -9.61
CA MET A 20 6.89 19.38 -8.47
C MET A 20 6.36 20.08 -7.23
N ASN A 21 5.77 21.26 -7.40
CA ASN A 21 5.21 21.98 -6.25
C ASN A 21 4.08 21.22 -5.58
N THR A 22 3.22 20.61 -6.38
CA THR A 22 2.12 19.81 -5.88
C THR A 22 2.61 18.60 -5.11
N LEU A 23 3.64 17.93 -5.62
CA LEU A 23 4.22 16.77 -4.97
C LEU A 23 4.97 17.13 -3.69
N GLU A 24 5.62 18.28 -3.64
CA GLU A 24 6.25 18.76 -2.41
C GLU A 24 5.21 19.05 -1.33
N GLU A 25 4.10 19.64 -1.71
CA GLU A 25 2.98 19.89 -0.82
C GLU A 25 2.39 18.58 -0.28
N LEU A 26 2.24 17.60 -1.15
CA LEU A 26 1.76 16.28 -0.77
C LEU A 26 2.72 15.59 0.18
N ASP A 27 4.02 15.63 -0.11
CA ASP A 27 5.05 15.03 0.73
C ASP A 27 5.04 15.63 2.14
N LYS A 28 4.92 16.94 2.23
CA LYS A 28 4.82 17.63 3.52
C LYS A 28 3.57 17.23 4.29
N ALA A 29 2.43 17.19 3.61
CA ALA A 29 1.18 16.78 4.23
C ALA A 29 1.25 15.31 4.71
N PHE A 30 1.88 14.45 3.93
CA PHE A 30 2.08 13.06 4.30
C PHE A 30 2.93 12.93 5.57
N GLU A 31 4.04 13.65 5.66
CA GLU A 31 4.91 13.62 6.83
C GLU A 31 4.18 14.08 8.09
N GLU A 32 3.31 15.05 7.98
CA GLU A 32 2.49 15.49 9.10
C GLU A 32 1.43 14.46 9.46
N ALA A 33 0.76 13.90 8.45
CA ALA A 33 -0.35 12.97 8.66
C ALA A 33 0.09 11.67 9.33
N ILE A 34 1.21 11.09 8.91
CA ILE A 34 1.68 9.82 9.49
C ILE A 34 2.07 9.93 10.96
N HIS A 35 2.29 11.14 11.44
CA HIS A 35 2.61 11.39 12.85
C HIS A 35 1.40 11.93 13.63
N ASP A 36 0.25 12.07 12.99
CA ASP A 36 -0.99 12.49 13.62
C ASP A 36 -1.75 11.26 14.11
N PRO A 37 -1.89 11.07 15.44
CA PRO A 37 -2.56 9.89 15.98
C PRO A 37 -4.01 9.77 15.53
N GLU A 38 -4.72 10.88 15.41
CA GLU A 38 -6.12 10.88 15.01
C GLU A 38 -6.28 10.45 13.56
N PHE A 39 -5.41 10.93 12.68
CA PHE A 39 -5.39 10.52 11.28
C PHE A 39 -5.11 9.03 11.17
N MET A 40 -4.10 8.54 11.87
CA MET A 40 -3.70 7.13 11.80
C MET A 40 -4.77 6.22 12.38
N GLU A 41 -5.49 6.66 13.39
CA GLU A 41 -6.60 5.90 13.96
C GLU A 41 -7.72 5.70 12.93
N GLN A 42 -8.10 6.76 12.22
CA GLN A 42 -9.09 6.69 11.15
C GLN A 42 -8.61 5.80 10.01
N TYR A 43 -7.36 5.97 9.62
CA TYR A 43 -6.77 5.18 8.54
C TYR A 43 -6.84 3.68 8.87
N HIS A 44 -6.41 3.30 10.06
CA HIS A 44 -6.47 1.89 10.48
C HIS A 44 -7.90 1.38 10.62
N TYR A 45 -8.81 2.24 11.06
CA TYR A 45 -10.23 1.88 11.12
C TYR A 45 -10.76 1.49 9.75
N TYR A 46 -10.50 2.31 8.73
CA TYR A 46 -10.98 2.03 7.39
C TYR A 46 -10.30 0.83 6.74
N LEU A 47 -9.03 0.62 7.00
CA LEU A 47 -8.35 -0.59 6.53
C LEU A 47 -9.02 -1.84 7.07
N LYS A 48 -9.34 -1.85 8.34
CA LYS A 48 -9.91 -3.02 9.01
C LYS A 48 -11.39 -3.19 8.70
N GLN A 49 -12.17 -2.12 8.81
CA GLN A 49 -13.64 -2.21 8.77
C GLN A 49 -14.23 -2.06 7.38
N TYR A 50 -13.56 -1.36 6.49
CA TYR A 50 -14.07 -1.11 5.14
C TYR A 50 -13.32 -1.89 4.07
N VAL A 51 -12.00 -1.84 4.08
CA VAL A 51 -11.18 -2.53 3.08
C VAL A 51 -11.12 -4.03 3.32
N GLY A 52 -11.05 -4.45 4.57
CA GLY A 52 -10.97 -5.87 4.93
C GLY A 52 -9.55 -6.37 5.12
N ARG A 53 -8.65 -5.48 5.47
CA ARG A 53 -7.27 -5.87 5.77
C ARG A 53 -7.18 -6.42 7.19
N GLU A 54 -6.30 -7.36 7.44
CA GLU A 54 -5.38 -7.89 6.38
C GLU A 54 -6.04 -9.06 5.64
N THR A 55 -5.71 -9.17 4.35
CA THR A 55 -6.22 -10.28 3.53
C THR A 55 -5.49 -11.58 3.84
N PRO A 56 -6.16 -12.74 3.67
CA PRO A 56 -5.55 -14.02 3.96
C PRO A 56 -4.43 -14.38 3.02
N LEU A 57 -3.51 -15.18 3.53
CA LEU A 57 -2.51 -15.87 2.73
C LEU A 57 -2.97 -17.31 2.60
N TYR A 58 -3.43 -17.69 1.43
CA TYR A 58 -4.05 -18.99 1.18
C TYR A 58 -3.06 -19.96 0.55
N PHE A 59 -2.91 -21.15 1.15
CA PHE A 59 -2.08 -22.19 0.57
C PHE A 59 -2.83 -22.88 -0.57
N ALA A 60 -2.32 -22.73 -1.79
CA ALA A 60 -2.93 -23.31 -2.98
C ALA A 60 -2.44 -24.75 -3.14
N GLU A 61 -3.15 -25.70 -2.51
CA GLU A 61 -2.74 -27.10 -2.42
C GLU A 61 -2.60 -27.78 -3.78
N ARG A 62 -3.59 -27.64 -4.64
CA ARG A 62 -3.58 -28.28 -5.95
C ARG A 62 -2.51 -27.73 -6.88
N LEU A 63 -2.34 -26.42 -6.89
CA LEU A 63 -1.27 -25.79 -7.66
C LEU A 63 0.10 -26.20 -7.14
N SER A 64 0.23 -26.31 -5.84
CA SER A 64 1.48 -26.73 -5.20
C SER A 64 1.86 -28.15 -5.62
N GLU A 65 0.90 -29.06 -5.64
CA GLU A 65 1.12 -30.42 -6.12
C GLU A 65 1.49 -30.43 -7.59
N LYS A 66 0.77 -29.68 -8.40
CA LYS A 66 0.97 -29.66 -9.85
C LYS A 66 2.38 -29.21 -10.23
N TYR A 67 2.90 -28.21 -9.56
CA TYR A 67 4.21 -27.62 -9.89
C TYR A 67 5.34 -28.07 -8.96
N GLY A 68 5.05 -28.93 -7.99
CA GLY A 68 6.07 -29.48 -7.12
C GLY A 68 6.76 -28.46 -6.21
N THR A 69 6.07 -27.37 -5.88
CA THR A 69 6.58 -26.33 -4.98
C THR A 69 5.43 -25.77 -4.16
N LYS A 70 5.77 -25.07 -3.08
CA LYS A 70 4.75 -24.46 -2.23
C LYS A 70 4.29 -23.14 -2.86
N ILE A 71 3.01 -23.04 -3.16
CA ILE A 71 2.41 -21.84 -3.76
C ILE A 71 1.36 -21.29 -2.80
N TYR A 72 1.51 -20.02 -2.46
CA TYR A 72 0.58 -19.28 -1.62
C TYR A 72 -0.02 -18.13 -2.40
N LEU A 73 -1.29 -17.85 -2.19
CA LEU A 73 -1.99 -16.74 -2.82
C LEU A 73 -2.30 -15.69 -1.77
N LYS A 74 -1.81 -14.49 -1.99
CA LYS A 74 -2.20 -13.34 -1.17
C LYS A 74 -3.54 -12.83 -1.70
N ARG A 75 -4.61 -13.08 -0.96
CA ARG A 75 -5.98 -12.92 -1.43
C ARG A 75 -6.46 -11.48 -1.43
N GLU A 76 -5.84 -10.62 -2.24
CA GLU A 76 -6.25 -9.23 -2.39
C GLU A 76 -7.60 -9.07 -3.10
N ASP A 77 -8.10 -10.13 -3.72
CA ASP A 77 -9.44 -10.19 -4.27
C ASP A 77 -10.54 -10.16 -3.19
N LEU A 78 -10.17 -10.43 -1.94
CA LEU A 78 -11.11 -10.40 -0.81
C LEU A 78 -11.26 -9.00 -0.19
N ASN A 79 -10.47 -8.03 -0.63
CA ASN A 79 -10.68 -6.64 -0.25
C ASN A 79 -12.03 -6.16 -0.76
N HIS A 80 -12.57 -5.15 -0.10
CA HIS A 80 -13.73 -4.44 -0.63
C HIS A 80 -13.39 -3.92 -2.02
N THR A 81 -14.28 -4.04 -2.98
CA THR A 81 -14.11 -3.79 -4.41
C THR A 81 -13.44 -4.93 -5.19
N GLY A 82 -13.04 -6.00 -4.53
CA GLY A 82 -12.57 -7.22 -5.18
C GLY A 82 -11.16 -7.16 -5.76
N ALA A 83 -10.35 -6.17 -5.39
CA ALA A 83 -9.01 -6.02 -5.90
C ALA A 83 -8.13 -5.22 -4.94
N HIS A 84 -6.83 -5.20 -5.25
CA HIS A 84 -5.85 -4.49 -4.40
C HIS A 84 -5.91 -2.97 -4.52
N LYS A 85 -6.57 -2.43 -5.53
CA LYS A 85 -6.51 -0.99 -5.81
C LYS A 85 -7.16 -0.09 -4.76
N ILE A 86 -8.02 -0.64 -3.93
CA ILE A 86 -8.59 0.13 -2.82
C ILE A 86 -7.50 0.64 -1.86
N ASN A 87 -6.35 -0.02 -1.81
CA ASN A 87 -5.24 0.42 -0.97
C ASN A 87 -4.69 1.80 -1.37
N ASN A 88 -4.92 2.20 -2.61
CA ASN A 88 -4.46 3.48 -3.13
C ASN A 88 -5.48 4.61 -2.97
N VAL A 89 -6.67 4.27 -2.52
CA VAL A 89 -7.76 5.21 -2.32
C VAL A 89 -7.91 5.56 -0.84
#